data_ffb69416683f0b7b033fe7d0a2c78672
#
_entry.id   ffb69416683f0b7b033fe7d0a2c78672
#
_cell.length_a   1.000
_cell.length_b   1.000
_cell.length_c   1.000
_cell.angle_alpha   90.00
_cell.angle_beta   90.00
_cell.angle_gamma   90.00
#
_symmetry.space_group_name_H-M   'P 1'
#
loop_
_entity.id
_entity.type
_entity.pdbx_description
1 polymer ?
#
loop_
_entity_poly.entity_id
_entity_poly.type
_entity_poly.pdbx_seq_one_letter_code
_entity_poly.pdbx_strand_id
1 'polypeptide(L)'
;MTDITVQEIELLTLESLPFAVDYGFRVDSLGSGTSTVRAPYQESFLRPGGTISGPVIMGLADYALFVAILTKIGLVELAVTTNFNINFLQRPEPGDLLAVASVIKIGKRLAVGEIEVYLDGEENMIAHA
;
A
#
# COMPACT_ATOMS: atom_id res chain seq x y z
N MET A 1 15.89 11.63 -8.72
CA MET A 1 15.14 10.39 -8.87
C MET A 1 16.04 9.20 -8.53
N THR A 2 15.52 8.25 -7.81
CA THR A 2 16.27 7.04 -7.42
C THR A 2 15.82 5.85 -8.26
N ASP A 3 16.76 5.01 -8.65
CA ASP A 3 16.46 3.80 -9.41
C ASP A 3 16.31 2.61 -8.46
N ILE A 4 15.24 2.69 -7.63
CA ILE A 4 14.95 1.65 -6.65
C ILE A 4 14.21 0.50 -7.32
N THR A 5 14.62 -0.73 -7.01
CA THR A 5 13.99 -1.93 -7.54
C THR A 5 12.98 -2.50 -6.57
N VAL A 6 12.06 -3.31 -7.09
CA VAL A 6 11.09 -4.06 -6.26
C VAL A 6 11.85 -4.90 -5.22
N GLN A 7 12.93 -5.56 -5.63
CA GLN A 7 13.71 -6.41 -4.73
C GLN A 7 14.30 -5.63 -3.57
N GLU A 8 14.81 -4.43 -3.83
CA GLU A 8 15.38 -3.59 -2.77
C GLU A 8 14.32 -3.18 -1.76
N ILE A 9 13.12 -2.83 -2.22
CA ILE A 9 12.02 -2.46 -1.33
C ILE A 9 11.54 -3.67 -0.54
N GLU A 10 11.42 -4.83 -1.16
CA GLU A 10 10.98 -6.03 -0.45
C GLU A 10 12.01 -6.47 0.58
N LEU A 11 13.29 -6.29 0.31
CA LEU A 11 14.33 -6.57 1.30
C LEU A 11 14.26 -5.60 2.49
N LEU A 12 14.08 -4.32 2.22
CA LEU A 12 13.90 -3.32 3.27
C LEU A 12 12.69 -3.66 4.14
N THR A 13 11.58 -4.06 3.50
CA THR A 13 10.37 -4.46 4.20
C THR A 13 10.62 -5.64 5.12
N LEU A 14 11.33 -6.64 4.62
CA LEU A 14 11.67 -7.84 5.40
C LEU A 14 12.47 -7.48 6.66
N GLU A 15 13.39 -6.53 6.54
CA GLU A 15 14.28 -6.15 7.64
C GLU A 15 13.65 -5.18 8.62
N SER A 16 12.73 -4.30 8.14
CA SER A 16 12.34 -3.12 8.92
C SER A 16 10.84 -2.98 9.15
N LEU A 17 9.99 -3.71 8.42
CA LEU A 17 8.53 -3.53 8.49
C LEU A 17 7.80 -4.84 8.75
N PRO A 18 7.89 -5.36 9.99
CA PRO A 18 7.29 -6.67 10.30
C PRO A 18 5.80 -6.78 9.99
N PHE A 19 5.03 -5.70 10.18
CA PHE A 19 3.60 -5.77 9.92
C PHE A 19 3.29 -6.09 8.47
N ALA A 20 4.05 -5.49 7.54
CA ALA A 20 3.85 -5.74 6.11
C ALA A 20 4.23 -7.17 5.74
N VAL A 21 5.27 -7.70 6.39
CA VAL A 21 5.68 -9.10 6.21
C VAL A 21 4.58 -10.03 6.72
N ASP A 22 4.03 -9.75 7.90
CA ASP A 22 2.99 -10.59 8.50
C ASP A 22 1.72 -10.60 7.66
N TYR A 23 1.38 -9.47 7.04
CA TYR A 23 0.24 -9.39 6.13
C TYR A 23 0.54 -9.98 4.76
N GLY A 24 1.81 -10.23 4.45
CA GLY A 24 2.20 -10.82 3.18
C GLY A 24 2.17 -9.85 2.01
N PHE A 25 2.25 -8.55 2.26
CA PHE A 25 2.20 -7.56 1.19
C PHE A 25 3.37 -7.75 0.21
N ARG A 26 3.07 -7.59 -1.07
CA ARG A 26 4.07 -7.70 -2.14
C ARG A 26 4.00 -6.49 -3.06
N VAL A 27 5.14 -6.09 -3.58
CA VAL A 27 5.21 -4.99 -4.54
C VAL A 27 5.11 -5.55 -5.93
N ASP A 28 4.03 -5.20 -6.65
CA ASP A 28 3.83 -5.68 -8.03
C ASP A 28 4.62 -4.84 -9.03
N SER A 29 4.61 -3.51 -8.87
CA SER A 29 5.31 -2.63 -9.80
C SER A 29 5.62 -1.28 -9.18
N LEU A 30 6.59 -0.58 -9.77
CA LEU A 30 7.02 0.74 -9.35
C LEU A 30 7.09 1.68 -10.54
N GLY A 31 6.82 2.96 -10.28
CA GLY A 31 7.09 4.04 -11.21
C GLY A 31 7.72 5.20 -10.44
N SER A 32 7.96 6.32 -11.11
CA SER A 32 8.46 7.51 -10.41
C SER A 32 7.33 8.13 -9.60
N GLY A 33 7.40 7.99 -8.28
CA GLY A 33 6.35 8.47 -7.39
C GLY A 33 5.09 7.64 -7.40
N THR A 34 5.14 6.41 -7.90
CA THR A 34 3.98 5.52 -7.95
C THR A 34 4.35 4.12 -7.53
N SER A 35 3.36 3.38 -7.04
CA SER A 35 3.53 1.96 -6.74
C SER A 35 2.21 1.23 -6.94
N THR A 36 2.31 -0.06 -7.22
CA THR A 36 1.19 -1.00 -7.12
C THR A 36 1.61 -2.10 -6.18
N VAL A 37 0.87 -2.22 -5.08
CA VAL A 37 1.18 -3.17 -4.02
C VAL A 37 0.01 -4.14 -3.88
N ARG A 38 0.33 -5.39 -3.70
CA ARG A 38 -0.66 -6.48 -3.61
C ARG A 38 -0.73 -7.01 -2.20
N ALA A 39 -1.93 -7.27 -1.72
CA ALA A 39 -2.17 -8.08 -0.54
C ALA A 39 -2.72 -9.42 -1.01
N PRO A 40 -1.89 -10.46 -1.14
CA PRO A 40 -2.40 -11.78 -1.48
C PRO A 40 -3.41 -12.22 -0.43
N TYR A 41 -4.50 -12.81 -0.88
CA TYR A 41 -5.61 -13.17 0.00
C TYR A 41 -5.17 -14.13 1.11
N GLN A 42 -5.64 -13.85 2.33
CA GLN A 42 -5.52 -14.73 3.48
C GLN A 42 -6.86 -14.80 4.19
N GLU A 43 -7.24 -15.99 4.63
CA GLU A 43 -8.51 -16.17 5.34
C GLU A 43 -8.58 -15.29 6.60
N SER A 44 -7.43 -15.05 7.24
CA SER A 44 -7.34 -14.21 8.44
C SER A 44 -7.70 -12.74 8.17
N PHE A 45 -7.80 -12.32 6.91
CA PHE A 45 -8.21 -10.96 6.56
C PHE A 45 -9.71 -10.75 6.75
N LEU A 46 -10.48 -11.83 6.84
CA LEU A 46 -11.93 -11.72 6.86
C LEU A 46 -12.45 -11.33 8.24
N ARG A 47 -13.52 -10.56 8.23
CA ARG A 47 -14.30 -10.23 9.42
C ARG A 47 -15.66 -10.92 9.32
N PRO A 48 -16.47 -10.89 10.42
CA PRO A 48 -17.83 -11.44 10.35
C PRO A 48 -18.61 -10.86 9.17
N GLY A 49 -19.24 -11.73 8.41
CA GLY A 49 -19.93 -11.38 7.17
C GLY A 49 -19.15 -11.77 5.92
N GLY A 50 -17.91 -12.25 6.07
CA GLY A 50 -17.12 -12.76 4.95
C GLY A 50 -16.49 -11.70 4.07
N THR A 51 -16.30 -10.47 4.59
CA THR A 51 -15.63 -9.40 3.85
C THR A 51 -14.27 -9.10 4.47
N ILE A 52 -13.36 -8.54 3.66
CA ILE A 52 -12.03 -8.19 4.14
C ILE A 52 -12.13 -7.01 5.10
N SER A 53 -11.41 -7.10 6.23
CA SER A 53 -11.51 -6.10 7.30
C SER A 53 -10.85 -4.78 6.91
N GLY A 54 -11.38 -3.68 7.48
CA GLY A 54 -10.86 -2.33 7.25
C GLY A 54 -9.39 -2.17 7.57
N PRO A 55 -8.88 -2.68 8.71
CA PRO A 55 -7.46 -2.56 9.03
C PRO A 55 -6.53 -3.15 7.98
N VAL A 56 -6.89 -4.22 7.30
CA VAL A 56 -6.08 -4.78 6.23
C VAL A 56 -5.98 -3.79 5.07
N ILE A 57 -7.11 -3.20 4.68
CA ILE A 57 -7.16 -2.21 3.60
C ILE A 57 -6.35 -0.97 3.97
N MET A 58 -6.48 -0.50 5.21
CA MET A 58 -5.74 0.66 5.70
C MET A 58 -4.24 0.39 5.71
N GLY A 59 -3.82 -0.78 6.19
CA GLY A 59 -2.42 -1.16 6.21
C GLY A 59 -1.82 -1.26 4.82
N LEU A 60 -2.57 -1.83 3.89
CA LEU A 60 -2.13 -1.94 2.50
C LEU A 60 -1.97 -0.56 1.86
N ALA A 61 -2.95 0.33 2.05
CA ALA A 61 -2.89 1.68 1.49
C ALA A 61 -1.71 2.46 2.06
N ASP A 62 -1.50 2.38 3.37
CA ASP A 62 -0.40 3.05 4.04
C ASP A 62 0.95 2.56 3.51
N TYR A 63 1.12 1.25 3.40
CA TYR A 63 2.34 0.67 2.87
C TYR A 63 2.57 1.06 1.41
N ALA A 64 1.52 1.08 0.59
CA ALA A 64 1.64 1.43 -0.83
C ALA A 64 2.17 2.85 -1.01
N LEU A 65 1.68 3.82 -0.23
CA LEU A 65 2.19 5.19 -0.31
C LEU A 65 3.62 5.29 0.20
N PHE A 66 3.95 4.59 1.29
CA PHE A 66 5.33 4.51 1.76
C PHE A 66 6.25 4.05 0.62
N VAL A 67 5.88 2.98 -0.08
CA VAL A 67 6.66 2.45 -1.20
C VAL A 67 6.78 3.49 -2.33
N ALA A 68 5.67 4.15 -2.69
CA ALA A 68 5.69 5.17 -3.72
C ALA A 68 6.63 6.33 -3.37
N ILE A 69 6.64 6.74 -2.11
CA ILE A 69 7.52 7.82 -1.63
C ILE A 69 8.98 7.39 -1.75
N LEU A 70 9.31 6.14 -1.41
CA LEU A 70 10.67 5.65 -1.51
C LEU A 70 11.22 5.72 -2.93
N THR A 71 10.36 5.60 -3.94
CA THR A 71 10.82 5.74 -5.33
C THR A 71 11.35 7.13 -5.63
N LYS A 72 11.00 8.13 -4.79
CA LYS A 72 11.42 9.52 -4.99
C LYS A 72 12.58 9.92 -4.09
N ILE A 73 12.63 9.40 -2.87
CA ILE A 73 13.59 9.87 -1.86
C ILE A 73 14.65 8.84 -1.47
N GLY A 74 14.53 7.60 -1.94
CA GLY A 74 15.47 6.55 -1.58
C GLY A 74 14.97 5.70 -0.42
N LEU A 75 15.78 4.72 -0.03
CA LEU A 75 15.42 3.76 1.02
C LEU A 75 15.51 4.42 2.39
N VAL A 76 14.44 5.08 2.82
CA VAL A 76 14.34 5.79 4.10
C VAL A 76 13.32 5.08 4.97
N GLU A 77 13.75 4.08 5.73
CA GLU A 77 12.88 3.22 6.53
C GLU A 77 12.21 3.97 7.69
N LEU A 78 12.75 5.12 8.07
CA LEU A 78 12.20 5.90 9.19
C LEU A 78 11.09 6.85 8.76
N ALA A 79 10.73 6.90 7.48
CA ALA A 79 9.59 7.68 7.03
C ALA A 79 8.32 7.15 7.68
N VAL A 80 7.51 8.03 8.25
CA VAL A 80 6.31 7.65 8.99
C VAL A 80 5.09 8.44 8.53
N THR A 81 3.92 7.85 8.69
CA THR A 81 2.65 8.49 8.38
C THR A 81 2.28 9.48 9.47
N THR A 82 1.95 10.71 9.08
CA THR A 82 1.49 11.74 10.02
C THR A 82 0.00 12.00 9.94
N ASN A 83 -0.60 11.67 8.80
CA ASN A 83 -2.04 11.86 8.60
C ASN A 83 -2.52 10.83 7.59
N PHE A 84 -3.66 10.23 7.86
CA PHE A 84 -4.23 9.21 7.00
C PHE A 84 -5.75 9.34 6.99
N ASN A 85 -6.32 9.56 5.80
CA ASN A 85 -7.76 9.63 5.61
C ASN A 85 -8.16 8.57 4.58
N ILE A 86 -9.19 7.80 4.89
CA ILE A 86 -9.65 6.75 3.98
C ILE A 86 -11.18 6.74 3.94
N ASN A 87 -11.71 6.53 2.74
CA ASN A 87 -13.13 6.31 2.53
C ASN A 87 -13.31 4.92 1.97
N PHE A 88 -14.11 4.10 2.65
CA PHE A 88 -14.45 2.77 2.18
C PHE A 88 -15.70 2.90 1.31
N LEU A 89 -15.57 2.54 0.04
CA LEU A 89 -16.60 2.78 -0.96
C LEU A 89 -17.49 1.58 -1.21
N GLN A 90 -16.97 0.38 -0.99
CA GLN A 90 -17.76 -0.84 -1.06
C GLN A 90 -17.09 -1.96 -0.26
N ARG A 91 -17.87 -2.98 0.09
CA ARG A 91 -17.38 -4.14 0.83
C ARG A 91 -16.57 -5.03 -0.10
N PRO A 92 -15.30 -5.32 0.23
CA PRO A 92 -14.51 -6.20 -0.61
C PRO A 92 -14.85 -7.66 -0.37
N GLU A 93 -15.12 -8.38 -1.45
CA GLU A 93 -15.24 -9.82 -1.43
C GLU A 93 -13.87 -10.45 -1.17
N PRO A 94 -13.82 -11.73 -0.73
CA PRO A 94 -12.55 -12.43 -0.59
C PRO A 94 -11.77 -12.46 -1.92
N GLY A 95 -10.50 -12.11 -1.86
CA GLY A 95 -9.62 -12.08 -3.02
C GLY A 95 -8.41 -11.23 -2.74
N ASP A 96 -7.49 -11.19 -3.70
CA ASP A 96 -6.31 -10.35 -3.60
C ASP A 96 -6.71 -8.88 -3.72
N LEU A 97 -6.07 -8.02 -2.95
CA LEU A 97 -6.27 -6.57 -3.03
C LEU A 97 -5.08 -5.93 -3.73
N LEU A 98 -5.36 -4.88 -4.48
CA LEU A 98 -4.33 -4.05 -5.11
C LEU A 98 -4.48 -2.62 -4.63
N ALA A 99 -3.39 -2.01 -4.20
CA ALA A 99 -3.35 -0.60 -3.86
C ALA A 99 -2.43 0.11 -4.85
N VAL A 100 -2.98 1.11 -5.51
CA VAL A 100 -2.24 1.94 -6.47
C VAL A 100 -2.02 3.29 -5.82
N ALA A 101 -0.77 3.61 -5.53
CA ALA A 101 -0.40 4.83 -4.84
C ALA A 101 0.31 5.81 -5.78
N SER A 102 0.04 7.08 -5.59
CA SER A 102 0.67 8.15 -6.36
C SER A 102 1.04 9.29 -5.43
N VAL A 103 2.30 9.75 -5.53
CA VAL A 103 2.76 10.92 -4.77
C VAL A 103 2.25 12.17 -5.48
N ILE A 104 1.54 13.03 -4.73
CA ILE A 104 1.02 14.29 -5.25
C ILE A 104 2.05 15.40 -5.08
N LYS A 105 2.74 15.42 -3.93
CA LYS A 105 3.70 16.46 -3.61
C LYS A 105 4.75 15.93 -2.65
N ILE A 106 6.01 16.28 -2.90
CA ILE A 106 7.10 15.98 -1.99
C ILE A 106 7.76 17.29 -1.58
N GLY A 107 7.78 17.55 -0.26
CA GLY A 107 8.53 18.64 0.33
C GLY A 107 9.73 18.11 1.09
N LYS A 108 10.40 19.00 1.81
CA LYS A 108 11.59 18.62 2.58
C LYS A 108 11.28 17.73 3.77
N ARG A 109 10.07 17.87 4.34
CA ARG A 109 9.68 17.16 5.56
C ARG A 109 8.43 16.32 5.39
N LEU A 110 7.55 16.72 4.46
CA LEU A 110 6.26 16.06 4.28
C LEU A 110 6.07 15.70 2.82
N ALA A 111 5.44 14.56 2.61
CA ALA A 111 4.97 14.14 1.31
C ALA A 111 3.48 13.88 1.41
N VAL A 112 2.75 14.18 0.35
CA VAL A 112 1.31 13.94 0.25
C VAL A 112 1.06 13.06 -0.96
N GLY A 113 0.20 12.06 -0.81
CA GLY A 113 -0.17 11.18 -1.90
C GLY A 113 -1.59 10.69 -1.77
N GLU A 114 -2.00 9.95 -2.77
CA GLU A 114 -3.31 9.30 -2.74
C GLU A 114 -3.18 7.85 -3.15
N ILE A 115 -4.12 7.05 -2.70
CA ILE A 115 -4.13 5.61 -2.93
C ILE A 115 -5.53 5.19 -3.34
N GLU A 116 -5.59 4.37 -4.38
CA GLU A 116 -6.83 3.72 -4.82
C GLU A 116 -6.67 2.23 -4.55
N VAL A 117 -7.68 1.63 -3.92
CA VAL A 117 -7.63 0.20 -3.59
C VAL A 117 -8.71 -0.53 -4.37
N TYR A 118 -8.32 -1.64 -4.99
CA TYR A 118 -9.18 -2.47 -5.83
C TYR A 118 -9.08 -3.92 -5.40
N LEU A 119 -10.15 -4.67 -5.68
CA LEU A 119 -10.06 -6.12 -5.69
C LEU A 119 -9.48 -6.51 -7.04
N ASP A 120 -8.52 -7.45 -7.05
CA ASP A 120 -7.86 -7.86 -8.28
C ASP A 120 -8.88 -8.36 -9.30
N GLY A 121 -8.79 -7.86 -10.53
CA GLY A 121 -9.71 -8.20 -11.60
C GLY A 121 -10.99 -7.37 -11.65
N GLU A 122 -11.21 -6.48 -10.69
CA GLU A 122 -12.41 -5.64 -10.64
C GLU A 122 -12.06 -4.20 -11.00
N GLU A 123 -13.01 -3.50 -11.64
CA GLU A 123 -12.80 -2.11 -12.07
C GLU A 123 -13.18 -1.09 -11.00
N ASN A 124 -14.12 -1.45 -10.11
CA ASN A 124 -14.63 -0.51 -9.13
C ASN A 124 -13.68 -0.38 -7.95
N MET A 125 -13.43 0.86 -7.56
CA MET A 125 -12.58 1.17 -6.41
C MET A 125 -13.31 0.80 -5.12
N ILE A 126 -12.65 0.04 -4.24
CA ILE A 126 -13.25 -0.34 -2.96
C ILE A 126 -12.91 0.64 -1.85
N ALA A 127 -11.83 1.40 -1.98
CA ALA A 127 -11.45 2.41 -1.00
C ALA A 127 -10.56 3.45 -1.65
N HIS A 128 -10.59 4.66 -1.11
CA HIS A 128 -9.75 5.78 -1.53
C HIS A 128 -9.16 6.46 -0.30
N ALA A 129 -7.85 6.66 -0.30
CA ALA A 129 -7.11 7.28 0.80
C ALA A 129 -6.21 8.40 0.32
#